data_3277424f5517c313247f8453f01fd2b1
#
_entry.id   3277424f5517c313247f8453f01fd2b1
#
_cell.length_a   1.000
_cell.length_b   1.000
_cell.length_c   1.000
_cell.angle_alpha   90.00
_cell.angle_beta   90.00
_cell.angle_gamma   90.00
#
_symmetry.space_group_name_H-M   'P 1'
#
loop_
_entity.id
_entity.type
_entity.pdbx_description
1 polymer ?
#
loop_
_entity_poly.entity_id
_entity_poly.type
_entity_poly.pdbx_seq_one_letter_code
_entity_poly.pdbx_strand_id
1 'polypeptide(L)'
;MEEKIRSENLGEHRRGSKVIFICLVIAAFLLVLSIITSIVLLAFPVKEIEVEGDSIYAYSDIIDASKIKIGARLYYVNGKKAESRILSNMPYLESVEVKSYFPNKVKISIKQFDTIYLLRHERGFCYVNDKYEILEIVDQAPKYDDFSGICIKLENAISGEIGDIYSGEDSQRADHLIKYIKKYGFYQYLNIVDVEEKYNNSFLVGKQYQFIIGAMADVEEKIDASFKVVNSNGFKRNQNCIIDTTDKKKVILRYVDEEKMQEEFDFCEK
;
A
#
# COMPACT_ATOMS: atom_id res chain seq x y z
N MET A 1 66.37 -13.45 -56.51
CA MET A 1 65.48 -12.44 -55.99
C MET A 1 64.00 -12.81 -56.13
N GLU A 2 63.61 -13.47 -57.24
CA GLU A 2 62.23 -13.92 -57.52
C GLU A 2 61.71 -15.03 -56.61
N GLU A 3 62.54 -15.98 -56.19
CA GLU A 3 62.13 -17.09 -55.30
C GLU A 3 61.76 -16.62 -53.88
N LYS A 4 62.38 -15.56 -53.38
CA LYS A 4 62.11 -15.00 -52.05
C LYS A 4 60.75 -14.27 -52.02
N ILE A 5 60.40 -13.58 -53.11
CA ILE A 5 59.09 -12.90 -53.27
C ILE A 5 57.96 -13.90 -53.41
N ARG A 6 58.22 -15.07 -54.11
CA ARG A 6 57.21 -16.09 -54.24
C ARG A 6 56.93 -16.85 -52.95
N SER A 7 57.92 -17.03 -52.06
CA SER A 7 57.76 -17.68 -50.78
C SER A 7 57.01 -16.79 -49.74
N GLU A 8 57.22 -15.45 -49.77
CA GLU A 8 56.49 -14.50 -48.92
C GLU A 8 55.03 -14.43 -49.32
N ASN A 9 54.70 -14.36 -50.61
CA ASN A 9 53.29 -14.30 -51.05
C ASN A 9 52.51 -15.61 -50.75
N LEU A 10 53.16 -16.78 -50.76
CA LEU A 10 52.53 -18.04 -50.34
C LEU A 10 52.30 -18.14 -48.82
N GLY A 11 53.15 -17.50 -48.04
CA GLY A 11 52.98 -17.40 -46.55
C GLY A 11 51.84 -16.49 -46.10
N GLU A 12 51.68 -15.37 -46.80
CA GLU A 12 50.56 -14.44 -46.53
C GLU A 12 49.19 -14.99 -46.90
N HIS A 13 49.11 -15.65 -48.08
CA HIS A 13 47.88 -16.31 -48.55
C HIS A 13 47.42 -17.44 -47.59
N ARG A 14 48.38 -18.21 -47.05
CA ARG A 14 48.08 -19.27 -46.05
C ARG A 14 47.67 -18.74 -44.70
N ARG A 15 48.19 -17.60 -44.24
CA ARG A 15 47.76 -16.94 -42.99
C ARG A 15 46.40 -16.34 -43.13
N GLY A 16 46.08 -15.65 -44.23
CA GLY A 16 44.76 -15.08 -44.48
C GLY A 16 43.66 -16.16 -44.55
N SER A 17 43.93 -17.30 -45.21
CA SER A 17 42.98 -18.42 -45.28
C SER A 17 42.71 -19.05 -43.92
N LYS A 18 43.69 -19.17 -43.03
CA LYS A 18 43.49 -19.68 -41.66
C LYS A 18 42.66 -18.73 -40.80
N VAL A 19 42.89 -17.41 -40.90
CA VAL A 19 42.12 -16.40 -40.18
C VAL A 19 40.66 -16.42 -40.65
N ILE A 20 40.43 -16.45 -41.95
CA ILE A 20 39.07 -16.56 -42.53
C ILE A 20 38.36 -17.83 -42.04
N PHE A 21 39.04 -18.96 -42.03
CA PHE A 21 38.50 -20.24 -41.54
C PHE A 21 38.15 -20.16 -40.06
N ILE A 22 39.01 -19.60 -39.22
CA ILE A 22 38.73 -19.39 -37.80
C ILE A 22 37.50 -18.45 -37.58
N CYS A 23 37.41 -17.37 -38.34
CA CYS A 23 36.27 -16.44 -38.28
C CYS A 23 34.97 -17.16 -38.71
N LEU A 24 34.98 -18.00 -39.71
CA LEU A 24 33.82 -18.80 -40.15
C LEU A 24 33.38 -19.80 -39.07
N VAL A 25 34.32 -20.47 -38.40
CA VAL A 25 34.02 -21.42 -37.32
C VAL A 25 33.40 -20.67 -36.12
N ILE A 26 33.94 -19.51 -35.75
CA ILE A 26 33.38 -18.68 -34.67
C ILE A 26 31.98 -18.20 -35.04
N ALA A 27 31.76 -17.72 -36.28
CA ALA A 27 30.47 -17.28 -36.76
C ALA A 27 29.43 -18.41 -36.75
N ALA A 28 29.81 -19.61 -37.21
CA ALA A 28 28.94 -20.79 -37.15
C ALA A 28 28.61 -21.20 -35.73
N PHE A 29 29.58 -21.16 -34.80
CA PHE A 29 29.36 -21.44 -33.40
C PHE A 29 28.38 -20.44 -32.75
N LEU A 30 28.56 -19.14 -32.99
CA LEU A 30 27.66 -18.08 -32.51
C LEU A 30 26.25 -18.24 -33.08
N LEU A 31 26.11 -18.63 -34.34
CA LEU A 31 24.84 -18.88 -34.98
C LEU A 31 24.11 -20.07 -34.35
N VAL A 32 24.80 -21.18 -34.10
CA VAL A 32 24.24 -22.35 -33.41
C VAL A 32 23.84 -21.99 -31.98
N LEU A 33 24.67 -21.25 -31.24
CA LEU A 33 24.37 -20.79 -29.90
C LEU A 33 23.13 -19.88 -29.89
N SER A 34 23.01 -18.98 -30.86
CA SER A 34 21.82 -18.10 -31.03
C SER A 34 20.54 -18.91 -31.27
N ILE A 35 20.61 -19.95 -32.13
CA ILE A 35 19.45 -20.82 -32.40
C ILE A 35 19.04 -21.57 -31.13
N ILE A 36 19.99 -22.17 -30.42
CA ILE A 36 19.72 -22.92 -29.18
C ILE A 36 19.11 -21.97 -28.14
N THR A 37 19.68 -20.77 -27.94
CA THR A 37 19.16 -19.78 -27.02
C THR A 37 17.72 -19.36 -27.39
N SER A 38 17.45 -19.13 -28.68
CA SER A 38 16.13 -18.80 -29.20
C SER A 38 15.11 -19.91 -28.93
N ILE A 39 15.46 -21.16 -29.15
CA ILE A 39 14.61 -22.32 -28.88
C ILE A 39 14.31 -22.41 -27.38
N VAL A 40 15.32 -22.24 -26.52
CA VAL A 40 15.17 -22.27 -25.07
C VAL A 40 14.24 -21.17 -24.60
N LEU A 41 14.44 -19.94 -25.04
CA LEU A 41 13.58 -18.77 -24.65
C LEU A 41 12.13 -18.93 -25.12
N LEU A 42 11.87 -19.61 -26.22
CA LEU A 42 10.54 -19.83 -26.79
C LEU A 42 9.83 -21.07 -26.24
N ALA A 43 10.55 -22.01 -25.61
CA ALA A 43 10.03 -23.32 -25.20
C ALA A 43 9.28 -23.34 -23.89
N PHE A 44 9.36 -22.25 -23.06
CA PHE A 44 8.82 -22.24 -21.70
C PHE A 44 7.53 -21.42 -21.60
N PRO A 45 6.34 -22.06 -21.68
CA PRO A 45 5.08 -21.41 -21.41
C PRO A 45 4.86 -21.26 -19.90
N VAL A 46 4.16 -20.19 -19.49
CA VAL A 46 3.63 -20.03 -18.14
C VAL A 46 2.63 -21.17 -17.87
N LYS A 47 2.90 -21.99 -16.88
CA LYS A 47 2.01 -23.08 -16.44
C LYS A 47 1.34 -22.75 -15.12
N GLU A 48 1.95 -21.91 -14.33
CA GLU A 48 1.50 -21.56 -12.98
C GLU A 48 1.63 -20.05 -12.75
N ILE A 49 0.59 -19.47 -12.18
CA ILE A 49 0.59 -18.09 -11.67
C ILE A 49 0.23 -18.18 -10.20
N GLU A 50 1.16 -17.81 -9.33
CA GLU A 50 1.00 -17.81 -7.89
C GLU A 50 0.83 -16.36 -7.41
N VAL A 51 -0.19 -16.12 -6.56
CA VAL A 51 -0.38 -14.85 -5.88
C VAL A 51 -0.09 -15.05 -4.40
N GLU A 52 0.72 -14.16 -3.80
CA GLU A 52 1.13 -14.21 -2.41
C GLU A 52 0.94 -12.84 -1.75
N GLY A 53 0.43 -12.83 -0.53
CA GLY A 53 0.15 -11.64 0.29
C GLY A 53 -1.32 -11.54 0.65
N ASP A 54 -1.61 -10.78 1.71
CA ASP A 54 -2.99 -10.55 2.16
C ASP A 54 -3.64 -9.42 1.34
N SER A 55 -4.91 -9.62 0.96
CA SER A 55 -5.67 -8.65 0.18
C SER A 55 -7.17 -8.84 0.36
N ILE A 56 -7.92 -7.73 0.28
CA ILE A 56 -9.38 -7.75 0.14
C ILE A 56 -9.83 -8.24 -1.24
N TYR A 57 -8.95 -8.17 -2.25
CA TYR A 57 -9.26 -8.64 -3.60
C TYR A 57 -9.07 -10.14 -3.73
N ALA A 58 -9.94 -10.79 -4.48
CA ALA A 58 -9.76 -12.19 -4.81
C ALA A 58 -8.50 -12.40 -5.68
N TYR A 59 -7.77 -13.47 -5.46
CA TYR A 59 -6.55 -13.75 -6.24
C TYR A 59 -6.83 -13.92 -7.73
N SER A 60 -8.01 -14.43 -8.10
CA SER A 60 -8.48 -14.49 -9.49
C SER A 60 -8.50 -13.11 -10.16
N ASP A 61 -9.00 -12.11 -9.44
CA ASP A 61 -9.14 -10.75 -9.97
C ASP A 61 -7.78 -10.08 -10.16
N ILE A 62 -6.82 -10.36 -9.24
CA ILE A 62 -5.43 -9.91 -9.36
C ILE A 62 -4.76 -10.52 -10.59
N ILE A 63 -4.95 -11.83 -10.82
CA ILE A 63 -4.45 -12.50 -12.01
C ILE A 63 -5.06 -11.90 -13.28
N ASP A 64 -6.36 -11.68 -13.29
CA ASP A 64 -7.07 -11.09 -14.43
C ASP A 64 -6.62 -9.64 -14.71
N ALA A 65 -6.41 -8.83 -13.67
CA ALA A 65 -5.88 -7.48 -13.80
C ALA A 65 -4.47 -7.46 -14.39
N SER A 66 -3.62 -8.45 -14.05
CA SER A 66 -2.27 -8.59 -14.57
C SER A 66 -2.23 -8.76 -16.10
N LYS A 67 -3.30 -9.33 -16.69
CA LYS A 67 -3.39 -9.77 -18.10
C LYS A 67 -2.35 -10.83 -18.49
N ILE A 68 -1.75 -11.51 -17.53
CA ILE A 68 -0.87 -12.65 -17.76
C ILE A 68 -1.73 -13.89 -17.93
N LYS A 69 -1.50 -14.63 -19.00
CA LYS A 69 -2.29 -15.84 -19.33
C LYS A 69 -1.45 -17.10 -19.19
N ILE A 70 -2.04 -18.16 -18.68
CA ILE A 70 -1.47 -19.50 -18.77
C ILE A 70 -1.27 -19.86 -20.24
N GLY A 71 -0.11 -20.44 -20.57
CA GLY A 71 0.32 -20.71 -21.94
C GLY A 71 1.07 -19.57 -22.62
N ALA A 72 1.06 -18.35 -22.06
CA ALA A 72 1.91 -17.25 -22.53
C ALA A 72 3.39 -17.64 -22.38
N ARG A 73 4.25 -17.16 -23.27
CA ARG A 73 5.69 -17.42 -23.17
C ARG A 73 6.30 -16.62 -22.03
N LEU A 74 6.96 -17.31 -21.09
CA LEU A 74 7.51 -16.71 -19.87
C LEU A 74 8.44 -15.52 -20.14
N TYR A 75 9.26 -15.62 -21.20
CA TYR A 75 10.20 -14.57 -21.59
C TYR A 75 9.53 -13.25 -21.98
N TYR A 76 8.30 -13.30 -22.50
CA TYR A 76 7.55 -12.10 -22.91
C TYR A 76 6.65 -11.53 -21.80
N VAL A 77 6.66 -12.12 -20.60
CA VAL A 77 5.93 -11.57 -19.46
C VAL A 77 6.64 -10.29 -19.01
N ASN A 78 5.98 -9.16 -19.23
CA ASN A 78 6.48 -7.87 -18.77
C ASN A 78 5.94 -7.59 -17.36
N GLY A 79 6.74 -7.90 -16.34
CA GLY A 79 6.37 -7.72 -14.93
C GLY A 79 5.97 -6.29 -14.63
N LYS A 80 6.74 -5.29 -15.04
CA LYS A 80 6.45 -3.86 -14.78
C LYS A 80 5.10 -3.42 -15.35
N LYS A 81 4.76 -3.90 -16.55
CA LYS A 81 3.46 -3.59 -17.15
C LYS A 81 2.31 -4.28 -16.43
N ALA A 82 2.53 -5.49 -15.92
CA ALA A 82 1.54 -6.20 -15.12
C ALA A 82 1.35 -5.53 -13.75
N GLU A 83 2.43 -5.16 -13.05
CA GLU A 83 2.41 -4.38 -11.80
C GLU A 83 1.58 -3.10 -11.94
N SER A 84 1.89 -2.29 -12.96
CA SER A 84 1.16 -1.04 -13.23
C SER A 84 -0.33 -1.27 -13.50
N ARG A 85 -0.70 -2.35 -14.22
CA ARG A 85 -2.10 -2.67 -14.47
C ARG A 85 -2.85 -3.09 -13.21
N ILE A 86 -2.21 -3.92 -12.37
CA ILE A 86 -2.82 -4.35 -11.10
C ILE A 86 -3.05 -3.11 -10.22
N LEU A 87 -2.03 -2.28 -10.00
CA LEU A 87 -2.15 -1.07 -9.17
C LEU A 87 -3.21 -0.10 -9.69
N SER A 88 -3.32 0.09 -11.01
CA SER A 88 -4.35 0.98 -11.59
C SER A 88 -5.78 0.48 -11.42
N ASN A 89 -6.00 -0.84 -11.24
CA ASN A 89 -7.32 -1.42 -11.08
C ASN A 89 -7.65 -1.76 -9.62
N MET A 90 -6.67 -1.71 -8.72
CA MET A 90 -6.78 -2.14 -7.34
C MET A 90 -6.15 -1.10 -6.40
N PRO A 91 -6.87 0.01 -6.13
CA PRO A 91 -6.33 1.17 -5.42
C PRO A 91 -5.92 0.90 -3.97
N TYR A 92 -6.44 -0.18 -3.35
CA TYR A 92 -6.10 -0.53 -1.96
C TYR A 92 -4.79 -1.32 -1.82
N LEU A 93 -4.07 -1.60 -2.93
CA LEU A 93 -2.75 -2.23 -2.89
C LEU A 93 -1.65 -1.16 -2.79
N GLU A 94 -0.81 -1.26 -1.78
CA GLU A 94 0.36 -0.40 -1.58
C GLU A 94 1.46 -0.72 -2.61
N SER A 95 1.69 -2.01 -2.86
CA SER A 95 2.71 -2.44 -3.81
C SER A 95 2.38 -3.80 -4.42
N VAL A 96 2.86 -3.98 -5.64
CA VAL A 96 2.77 -5.23 -6.39
C VAL A 96 4.13 -5.50 -7.01
N GLU A 97 4.61 -6.72 -6.88
CA GLU A 97 5.83 -7.19 -7.53
C GLU A 97 5.53 -8.44 -8.36
N VAL A 98 5.87 -8.40 -9.66
CA VAL A 98 5.65 -9.52 -10.58
C VAL A 98 6.99 -10.07 -11.04
N LYS A 99 7.30 -11.30 -10.67
CA LYS A 99 8.52 -12.01 -11.01
C LYS A 99 8.26 -13.28 -11.81
N SER A 100 9.03 -13.47 -12.87
CA SER A 100 9.03 -14.71 -13.64
C SER A 100 10.10 -15.65 -13.08
N TYR A 101 9.69 -16.88 -12.78
CA TYR A 101 10.59 -17.95 -12.32
C TYR A 101 10.67 -19.05 -13.36
N PHE A 102 11.89 -19.29 -13.81
CA PHE A 102 12.18 -20.42 -14.71
C PHE A 102 11.88 -21.76 -14.03
N PRO A 103 11.32 -22.77 -14.71
CA PRO A 103 11.07 -22.77 -16.15
C PRO A 103 9.68 -22.23 -16.58
N ASN A 104 8.68 -22.10 -15.71
CA ASN A 104 7.28 -21.93 -16.15
C ASN A 104 6.34 -21.25 -15.16
N LYS A 105 6.86 -20.56 -14.15
CA LYS A 105 6.07 -19.95 -13.06
C LYS A 105 6.16 -18.43 -13.08
N VAL A 106 5.05 -17.77 -12.82
CA VAL A 106 4.99 -16.34 -12.50
C VAL A 106 4.50 -16.20 -11.07
N LYS A 107 5.19 -15.40 -10.27
CA LYS A 107 4.79 -15.04 -8.91
C LYS A 107 4.40 -13.57 -8.86
N ILE A 108 3.24 -13.29 -8.30
CA ILE A 108 2.72 -11.96 -8.04
C ILE A 108 2.69 -11.79 -6.52
N SER A 109 3.58 -10.99 -5.99
CA SER A 109 3.61 -10.64 -4.57
C SER A 109 2.91 -9.30 -4.39
N ILE A 110 1.92 -9.27 -3.50
CA ILE A 110 1.10 -8.08 -3.24
C ILE A 110 1.25 -7.65 -1.79
N LYS A 111 1.12 -6.35 -1.56
CA LYS A 111 1.01 -5.76 -0.23
C LYS A 111 -0.13 -4.75 -0.26
N GLN A 112 -1.10 -4.92 0.63
CA GLN A 112 -2.19 -3.98 0.84
C GLN A 112 -1.75 -2.87 1.80
N PHE A 113 -2.38 -1.70 1.72
CA PHE A 113 -2.21 -0.67 2.75
C PHE A 113 -2.66 -1.20 4.11
N ASP A 114 -1.84 -0.99 5.13
CA ASP A 114 -2.12 -1.44 6.50
C ASP A 114 -3.33 -0.71 7.11
N THR A 115 -3.57 0.52 6.67
CA THR A 115 -4.66 1.35 7.15
C THR A 115 -5.26 2.17 6.03
N ILE A 116 -6.59 2.22 6.03
CA ILE A 116 -7.40 3.07 5.16
C ILE A 116 -8.15 4.04 6.04
N TYR A 117 -8.08 5.33 5.72
CA TYR A 117 -8.85 6.38 6.37
C TYR A 117 -10.06 6.73 5.52
N LEU A 118 -11.16 7.06 6.19
CA LEU A 118 -12.34 7.65 5.58
C LEU A 118 -12.37 9.14 5.93
N LEU A 119 -12.44 9.98 4.92
CA LEU A 119 -12.52 11.44 5.04
C LEU A 119 -13.77 11.97 4.37
N ARG A 120 -14.22 13.16 4.81
CA ARG A 120 -15.24 13.92 4.08
C ARG A 120 -14.62 14.54 2.82
N HIS A 121 -15.30 14.36 1.70
CA HIS A 121 -14.94 14.94 0.40
C HIS A 121 -16.05 15.88 -0.10
N GLU A 122 -15.74 16.86 -0.95
CA GLU A 122 -16.75 17.77 -1.54
C GLU A 122 -17.88 17.05 -2.28
N ARG A 123 -17.61 15.85 -2.81
CA ARG A 123 -18.57 14.97 -3.52
C ARG A 123 -19.13 13.84 -2.65
N GLY A 124 -19.01 13.94 -1.33
CA GLY A 124 -19.41 12.87 -0.39
C GLY A 124 -18.27 12.47 0.54
N PHE A 125 -17.71 11.29 0.33
CA PHE A 125 -16.60 10.76 1.12
C PHE A 125 -15.49 10.22 0.23
N CYS A 126 -14.30 10.06 0.79
CA CYS A 126 -13.21 9.39 0.10
C CYS A 126 -12.42 8.48 1.03
N TYR A 127 -11.92 7.40 0.45
CA TYR A 127 -10.94 6.54 1.09
C TYR A 127 -9.54 7.03 0.75
N VAL A 128 -8.69 7.17 1.75
CA VAL A 128 -7.29 7.56 1.58
C VAL A 128 -6.37 6.58 2.29
N ASN A 129 -5.12 6.50 1.83
CA ASN A 129 -4.08 5.74 2.52
C ASN A 129 -3.48 6.57 3.68
N ASP A 130 -2.46 6.03 4.33
CA ASP A 130 -1.74 6.66 5.44
C ASP A 130 -0.94 7.92 5.06
N LYS A 131 -0.85 8.24 3.76
CA LYS A 131 -0.27 9.48 3.23
C LYS A 131 -1.32 10.48 2.76
N TYR A 132 -2.59 10.20 3.03
CA TYR A 132 -3.74 10.99 2.56
C TYR A 132 -3.86 11.07 1.02
N GLU A 133 -3.34 10.08 0.29
CA GLU A 133 -3.59 9.92 -1.14
C GLU A 133 -5.00 9.36 -1.34
N ILE A 134 -5.78 10.01 -2.19
CA ILE A 134 -7.17 9.62 -2.48
C ILE A 134 -7.17 8.34 -3.33
N LEU A 135 -7.70 7.27 -2.76
CA LEU A 135 -7.78 5.96 -3.41
C LEU A 135 -9.10 5.75 -4.13
N GLU A 136 -10.20 6.24 -3.53
CA GLU A 136 -11.55 6.10 -4.05
C GLU A 136 -12.43 7.23 -3.51
N ILE A 137 -13.40 7.68 -4.31
CA ILE A 137 -14.41 8.68 -3.92
C ILE A 137 -15.77 8.02 -4.02
N VAL A 138 -16.58 8.16 -2.96
CA VAL A 138 -17.92 7.57 -2.84
C VAL A 138 -18.95 8.64 -2.46
N ASP A 139 -20.17 8.52 -2.98
CA ASP A 139 -21.23 9.51 -2.73
C ASP A 139 -21.76 9.44 -1.28
N GLN A 140 -21.67 8.28 -0.64
CA GLN A 140 -22.20 8.04 0.69
C GLN A 140 -21.15 7.35 1.57
N ALA A 141 -21.14 7.67 2.86
CA ALA A 141 -20.33 6.94 3.82
C ALA A 141 -20.79 5.47 3.89
N PRO A 142 -19.86 4.53 4.06
CA PRO A 142 -20.22 3.16 4.42
C PRO A 142 -20.95 3.17 5.77
N LYS A 143 -21.84 2.22 5.99
CA LYS A 143 -22.37 2.03 7.33
C LYS A 143 -21.24 1.78 8.29
N TYR A 144 -21.31 2.38 9.46
CA TYR A 144 -20.24 2.29 10.44
C TYR A 144 -19.84 0.85 10.79
N ASP A 145 -20.81 -0.06 10.85
CA ASP A 145 -20.56 -1.49 11.13
C ASP A 145 -19.83 -2.21 9.99
N ASP A 146 -19.96 -1.73 8.76
CA ASP A 146 -19.37 -2.33 7.57
C ASP A 146 -17.95 -1.78 7.29
N PHE A 147 -17.53 -0.70 7.99
CA PHE A 147 -16.23 -0.07 7.80
C PHE A 147 -15.23 -0.49 8.89
N SER A 148 -14.12 -1.08 8.47
CA SER A 148 -13.05 -1.55 9.35
C SER A 148 -11.86 -0.58 9.47
N GLY A 149 -11.91 0.57 8.79
CA GLY A 149 -10.85 1.60 8.82
C GLY A 149 -11.01 2.61 9.96
N ILE A 150 -10.31 3.72 9.83
CA ILE A 150 -10.37 4.85 10.76
C ILE A 150 -11.04 6.02 10.04
N CYS A 151 -12.11 6.57 10.62
CA CYS A 151 -12.72 7.81 10.14
C CYS A 151 -11.95 9.00 10.73
N ILE A 152 -11.50 9.93 9.88
CA ILE A 152 -10.85 11.16 10.32
C ILE A 152 -11.76 12.34 9.96
N LYS A 153 -12.19 13.06 10.98
CA LYS A 153 -12.94 14.32 10.84
C LYS A 153 -11.96 15.47 10.73
N LEU A 154 -11.89 16.07 9.55
CA LEU A 154 -11.07 17.25 9.27
C LEU A 154 -11.92 18.51 9.36
N GLU A 155 -11.27 19.68 9.49
CA GLU A 155 -11.91 21.00 9.58
C GLU A 155 -12.85 21.28 8.40
N ASN A 156 -12.44 20.86 7.20
CA ASN A 156 -13.22 21.00 5.96
C ASN A 156 -13.24 19.70 5.17
N ALA A 157 -14.26 19.54 4.33
CA ALA A 157 -14.25 18.51 3.30
C ALA A 157 -13.05 18.73 2.38
N ILE A 158 -12.34 17.66 2.07
CA ILE A 158 -11.21 17.75 1.14
C ILE A 158 -11.70 17.79 -0.31
N SER A 159 -10.89 18.36 -1.18
CA SER A 159 -11.11 18.38 -2.64
C SER A 159 -9.97 17.65 -3.33
N GLY A 160 -10.19 17.18 -4.55
CA GLY A 160 -9.19 16.51 -5.37
C GLY A 160 -9.74 15.33 -6.14
N GLU A 161 -8.89 14.71 -6.92
CA GLU A 161 -9.20 13.52 -7.71
C GLU A 161 -8.43 12.30 -7.17
N ILE A 162 -8.79 11.11 -7.63
CA ILE A 162 -8.08 9.88 -7.26
C ILE A 162 -6.60 10.00 -7.62
N GLY A 163 -5.72 9.74 -6.65
CA GLY A 163 -4.28 9.88 -6.76
C GLY A 163 -3.73 11.21 -6.22
N ASP A 164 -4.58 12.20 -5.93
CA ASP A 164 -4.15 13.43 -5.28
C ASP A 164 -3.87 13.19 -3.79
N ILE A 165 -2.91 13.95 -3.25
CA ILE A 165 -2.51 13.85 -1.83
C ILE A 165 -2.99 15.09 -1.10
N TYR A 166 -3.82 14.90 -0.08
CA TYR A 166 -4.21 15.98 0.80
C TYR A 166 -3.13 16.27 1.84
N SER A 167 -2.88 17.56 2.10
CA SER A 167 -1.95 18.01 3.14
C SER A 167 -2.47 19.31 3.75
N GLY A 168 -2.90 19.24 5.00
CA GLY A 168 -3.41 20.35 5.79
C GLY A 168 -2.85 20.37 7.21
N GLU A 169 -3.08 21.45 7.98
CA GLU A 169 -2.72 21.49 9.40
C GLU A 169 -3.53 20.47 10.21
N ASP A 170 -4.77 20.20 9.81
CA ASP A 170 -5.67 19.23 10.42
C ASP A 170 -5.19 17.80 10.20
N SER A 171 -4.75 17.43 8.99
CA SER A 171 -4.15 16.11 8.77
C SER A 171 -2.90 15.89 9.61
N GLN A 172 -2.07 16.92 9.82
CA GLN A 172 -0.91 16.85 10.70
C GLN A 172 -1.32 16.67 12.18
N ARG A 173 -2.43 17.30 12.61
CA ARG A 173 -2.98 17.09 13.96
C ARG A 173 -3.47 15.64 14.13
N ALA A 174 -4.17 15.11 13.14
CA ALA A 174 -4.63 13.72 13.14
C ALA A 174 -3.44 12.75 13.22
N ASP A 175 -2.41 12.96 12.44
CA ASP A 175 -1.18 12.13 12.47
C ASP A 175 -0.50 12.16 13.83
N HIS A 176 -0.44 13.33 14.47
CA HIS A 176 0.10 13.45 15.83
C HIS A 176 -0.70 12.61 16.83
N LEU A 177 -2.04 12.68 16.80
CA LEU A 177 -2.89 11.86 17.67
C LEU A 177 -2.69 10.37 17.39
N ILE A 178 -2.76 9.97 16.14
CA ILE A 178 -2.58 8.57 15.70
C ILE A 178 -1.23 8.03 16.14
N LYS A 179 -0.15 8.82 16.01
CA LYS A 179 1.20 8.43 16.44
C LYS A 179 1.25 8.08 17.92
N TYR A 180 0.63 8.90 18.77
CA TYR A 180 0.61 8.64 20.22
C TYR A 180 -0.31 7.49 20.58
N ILE A 181 -1.47 7.36 19.91
CA ILE A 181 -2.38 6.22 20.10
C ILE A 181 -1.70 4.90 19.75
N LYS A 182 -0.93 4.86 18.66
CA LYS A 182 -0.10 3.69 18.27
C LYS A 182 0.87 3.28 19.38
N LYS A 183 1.50 4.25 20.05
CA LYS A 183 2.47 3.99 21.14
C LYS A 183 1.85 3.24 22.33
N TYR A 184 0.56 3.41 22.58
CA TYR A 184 -0.15 2.78 23.70
C TYR A 184 -0.89 1.49 23.33
N GLY A 185 -0.78 1.01 22.08
CA GLY A 185 -1.34 -0.26 21.63
C GLY A 185 -2.86 -0.26 21.40
N PHE A 186 -3.50 0.90 21.38
CA PHE A 186 -4.95 1.03 21.17
C PHE A 186 -5.33 1.27 19.69
N TYR A 187 -4.34 1.40 18.83
CA TYR A 187 -4.54 1.70 17.42
C TYR A 187 -5.46 0.72 16.69
N GLN A 188 -5.34 -0.56 16.98
CA GLN A 188 -6.19 -1.61 16.39
C GLN A 188 -7.69 -1.47 16.73
N TYR A 189 -8.02 -0.68 17.74
CA TYR A 189 -9.40 -0.40 18.17
C TYR A 189 -9.82 1.05 17.86
N LEU A 190 -8.95 1.84 17.22
CA LEU A 190 -9.23 3.22 16.87
C LEU A 190 -10.28 3.28 15.76
N ASN A 191 -11.35 4.02 15.99
CA ASN A 191 -12.47 4.14 15.07
C ASN A 191 -12.57 5.53 14.45
N ILE A 192 -12.46 6.57 15.29
CA ILE A 192 -12.59 7.95 14.85
C ILE A 192 -11.45 8.78 15.42
N VAL A 193 -10.92 9.69 14.62
CA VAL A 193 -10.04 10.79 15.03
C VAL A 193 -10.72 12.08 14.61
N ASP A 194 -11.08 12.90 15.58
CA ASP A 194 -11.76 14.18 15.35
C ASP A 194 -10.80 15.33 15.59
N VAL A 195 -10.47 16.04 14.53
CA VAL A 195 -9.63 17.23 14.52
C VAL A 195 -10.32 18.40 13.80
N GLU A 196 -11.65 18.33 13.66
CA GLU A 196 -12.46 19.36 13.01
C GLU A 196 -12.24 20.72 13.67
N GLU A 197 -12.25 20.77 14.98
CA GLU A 197 -12.00 21.99 15.74
C GLU A 197 -10.56 22.03 16.27
N LYS A 198 -9.81 23.08 15.95
CA LYS A 198 -8.40 23.26 16.31
C LYS A 198 -8.08 23.06 17.81
N TYR A 199 -9.02 23.39 18.68
CA TYR A 199 -8.84 23.34 20.13
C TYR A 199 -9.71 22.30 20.84
N ASN A 200 -10.42 21.47 20.08
CA ASN A 200 -11.31 20.44 20.63
C ASN A 200 -11.06 19.09 19.95
N ASN A 201 -9.79 18.68 19.92
CA ASN A 201 -9.42 17.41 19.31
C ASN A 201 -9.85 16.24 20.20
N SER A 202 -10.37 15.19 19.59
CA SER A 202 -10.80 13.98 20.27
C SER A 202 -10.54 12.72 19.43
N PHE A 203 -10.68 11.56 20.05
CA PHE A 203 -10.66 10.29 19.34
C PHE A 203 -11.51 9.23 20.05
N LEU A 204 -11.95 8.24 19.29
CA LEU A 204 -12.83 7.17 19.76
C LEU A 204 -12.18 5.82 19.56
N VAL A 205 -12.25 4.98 20.59
CA VAL A 205 -11.65 3.64 20.62
C VAL A 205 -12.72 2.61 20.99
N GLY A 206 -12.82 1.55 20.18
CA GLY A 206 -13.65 0.39 20.43
C GLY A 206 -15.14 0.71 20.50
N LYS A 207 -15.60 1.79 19.86
CA LYS A 207 -16.99 2.27 19.91
C LYS A 207 -17.50 2.58 21.33
N GLN A 208 -16.61 2.63 22.32
CA GLN A 208 -16.95 2.66 23.74
C GLN A 208 -16.27 3.78 24.51
N TYR A 209 -15.07 4.18 24.10
CA TYR A 209 -14.27 5.15 24.84
C TYR A 209 -13.94 6.35 23.97
N GLN A 210 -14.58 7.49 24.28
CA GLN A 210 -14.25 8.78 23.67
C GLN A 210 -13.21 9.50 24.54
N PHE A 211 -12.12 9.91 23.93
CA PHE A 211 -11.03 10.66 24.57
C PHE A 211 -11.06 12.11 24.07
N ILE A 212 -11.36 13.05 24.95
CA ILE A 212 -11.33 14.48 24.64
C ILE A 212 -9.97 15.02 25.09
N ILE A 213 -9.18 15.45 24.11
CA ILE A 213 -7.82 15.96 24.30
C ILE A 213 -7.82 17.50 24.35
N GLY A 214 -8.79 18.13 23.65
CA GLY A 214 -8.81 19.58 23.49
C GLY A 214 -7.66 20.08 22.61
N ALA A 215 -6.96 21.15 23.05
CA ALA A 215 -5.81 21.66 22.30
C ALA A 215 -4.66 20.66 22.25
N MET A 216 -3.88 20.67 21.14
CA MET A 216 -2.73 19.77 20.93
C MET A 216 -1.52 20.07 21.83
N ALA A 217 -1.55 21.15 22.62
CA ALA A 217 -0.51 21.40 23.62
C ALA A 217 -0.47 20.26 24.66
N ASP A 218 0.73 19.77 24.95
CA ASP A 218 0.98 18.66 25.89
C ASP A 218 0.21 17.36 25.55
N VAL A 219 -0.07 17.11 24.27
CA VAL A 219 -0.90 15.99 23.80
C VAL A 219 -0.39 14.63 24.29
N GLU A 220 0.93 14.42 24.33
CA GLU A 220 1.52 13.17 24.81
C GLU A 220 1.20 12.91 26.28
N GLU A 221 1.35 13.96 27.14
CA GLU A 221 1.05 13.87 28.57
C GLU A 221 -0.44 13.61 28.81
N LYS A 222 -1.32 14.24 28.05
CA LYS A 222 -2.77 14.07 28.14
C LYS A 222 -3.19 12.64 27.76
N ILE A 223 -2.65 12.12 26.66
CA ILE A 223 -2.91 10.75 26.22
C ILE A 223 -2.37 9.74 27.24
N ASP A 224 -1.14 9.96 27.75
CA ASP A 224 -0.56 9.10 28.79
C ASP A 224 -1.42 9.08 30.07
N ALA A 225 -1.91 10.25 30.52
CA ALA A 225 -2.82 10.35 31.65
C ALA A 225 -4.13 9.60 31.42
N SER A 226 -4.73 9.74 30.23
CA SER A 226 -5.95 9.03 29.83
C SER A 226 -5.77 7.51 29.92
N PHE A 227 -4.72 6.98 29.34
CA PHE A 227 -4.47 5.53 29.31
C PHE A 227 -4.08 4.97 30.67
N LYS A 228 -3.41 5.73 31.52
CA LYS A 228 -3.19 5.33 32.92
C LYS A 228 -4.50 5.15 33.67
N VAL A 229 -5.47 6.03 33.44
CA VAL A 229 -6.80 5.93 34.06
C VAL A 229 -7.57 4.72 33.54
N VAL A 230 -7.61 4.50 32.21
CA VAL A 230 -8.27 3.33 31.62
C VAL A 230 -7.65 2.00 32.09
N ASN A 231 -6.35 1.98 32.34
CA ASN A 231 -5.65 0.78 32.85
C ASN A 231 -5.70 0.66 34.38
N SER A 232 -6.32 1.58 35.08
CA SER A 232 -6.46 1.50 36.55
C SER A 232 -7.52 0.47 36.98
N ASN A 233 -7.37 -0.07 38.18
CA ASN A 233 -8.31 -1.04 38.73
C ASN A 233 -9.72 -0.47 39.02
N GLY A 234 -9.87 0.85 39.07
CA GLY A 234 -11.16 1.53 39.29
C GLY A 234 -11.95 1.82 38.04
N PHE A 235 -11.38 1.59 36.85
CA PHE A 235 -12.04 1.89 35.58
C PHE A 235 -13.08 0.81 35.22
N LYS A 236 -14.30 1.24 34.89
CA LYS A 236 -15.41 0.34 34.56
C LYS A 236 -15.37 -0.01 33.06
N ARG A 237 -14.65 -1.07 32.70
CA ARG A 237 -14.38 -1.47 31.31
C ARG A 237 -15.60 -1.87 30.47
N ASN A 238 -16.74 -2.17 31.11
CA ASN A 238 -17.95 -2.61 30.42
C ASN A 238 -18.99 -1.50 30.27
N GLN A 239 -18.59 -0.23 30.45
CA GLN A 239 -19.47 0.91 30.32
C GLN A 239 -18.88 1.92 29.35
N ASN A 240 -19.73 2.55 28.56
CA ASN A 240 -19.34 3.66 27.70
C ASN A 240 -18.83 4.81 28.53
N CYS A 241 -17.72 5.41 28.16
CA CYS A 241 -17.07 6.42 28.94
C CYS A 241 -16.47 7.53 28.06
N ILE A 242 -16.77 8.77 28.44
CA ILE A 242 -16.07 9.95 27.93
C ILE A 242 -14.94 10.28 28.92
N ILE A 243 -13.72 10.33 28.41
CA ILE A 243 -12.49 10.56 29.16
C ILE A 243 -11.95 11.91 28.72
N ASP A 244 -12.17 12.92 29.57
CA ASP A 244 -11.78 14.28 29.27
C ASP A 244 -10.46 14.63 29.95
N THR A 245 -9.45 14.89 29.12
CA THR A 245 -8.09 15.26 29.52
C THR A 245 -7.67 16.62 28.95
N THR A 246 -8.62 17.48 28.69
CA THR A 246 -8.36 18.86 28.25
C THR A 246 -7.37 19.56 29.21
N ASP A 247 -7.51 19.33 30.52
CA ASP A 247 -6.50 19.69 31.52
C ASP A 247 -5.64 18.47 31.88
N LYS A 248 -4.34 18.51 31.52
CA LYS A 248 -3.38 17.42 31.80
C LYS A 248 -3.23 17.04 33.27
N LYS A 249 -3.62 17.90 34.19
CA LYS A 249 -3.56 17.68 35.66
C LYS A 249 -4.79 16.98 36.19
N LYS A 250 -5.88 16.89 35.40
CA LYS A 250 -7.17 16.39 35.86
C LYS A 250 -7.84 15.57 34.74
N VAL A 251 -7.95 14.27 34.95
CA VAL A 251 -8.75 13.40 34.07
C VAL A 251 -10.16 13.30 34.63
N ILE A 252 -11.16 13.65 33.82
CA ILE A 252 -12.57 13.57 34.18
C ILE A 252 -13.20 12.40 33.44
N LEU A 253 -13.83 11.48 34.17
CA LEU A 253 -14.56 10.34 33.62
C LEU A 253 -16.06 10.63 33.69
N ARG A 254 -16.75 10.46 32.56
CA ARG A 254 -18.21 10.53 32.48
C ARG A 254 -18.70 9.23 31.84
N TYR A 255 -19.37 8.40 32.62
CA TYR A 255 -20.06 7.22 32.09
C TYR A 255 -21.37 7.64 31.47
N VAL A 256 -21.64 7.16 30.26
CA VAL A 256 -22.79 7.58 29.43
C VAL A 256 -23.51 6.36 28.86
N ASP A 257 -24.76 6.58 28.45
CA ASP A 257 -25.57 5.55 27.81
C ASP A 257 -25.12 5.33 26.35
N GLU A 258 -25.57 4.24 25.77
CA GLU A 258 -25.22 3.85 24.39
C GLU A 258 -25.76 4.88 23.38
N GLU A 259 -26.97 5.41 23.59
CA GLU A 259 -27.58 6.44 22.74
C GLU A 259 -26.69 7.69 22.61
N LYS A 260 -26.09 8.14 23.72
CA LYS A 260 -25.20 9.29 23.72
C LYS A 260 -23.87 9.03 23.05
N MET A 261 -23.37 7.80 23.10
CA MET A 261 -22.18 7.42 22.34
C MET A 261 -22.49 7.31 20.86
N GLN A 262 -23.69 6.89 20.50
CA GLN A 262 -24.12 6.78 19.12
C GLN A 262 -24.25 8.14 18.42
N GLU A 263 -24.66 9.19 19.14
CA GLU A 263 -24.68 10.56 18.62
C GLU A 263 -23.29 11.03 18.14
N GLU A 264 -22.21 10.58 18.77
CA GLU A 264 -20.83 10.88 18.37
C GLU A 264 -20.43 10.14 17.08
N PHE A 265 -21.14 9.06 16.74
CA PHE A 265 -20.93 8.27 15.51
C PHE A 265 -21.72 8.76 14.30
N ASP A 266 -22.84 9.44 14.49
CA ASP A 266 -23.75 9.88 13.42
C ASP A 266 -23.10 10.79 12.36
N PHE A 267 -21.85 11.14 12.56
CA PHE A 267 -21.08 11.93 11.60
C PHE A 267 -20.85 11.19 10.28
N CYS A 268 -20.69 9.87 10.30
CA CYS A 268 -20.49 9.10 9.07
C CYS A 268 -21.79 8.93 8.26
N GLU A 269 -22.94 9.29 8.81
CA GLU A 269 -24.25 9.17 8.15
C GLU A 269 -24.81 10.53 7.66
N LYS A 270 -24.24 11.67 8.06
CA LYS A 270 -24.63 13.04 7.64
C LYS A 270 -23.58 13.69 6.77
#